data_b1c2ce88bcf5e507eb3c46994f55719c
#
_entry.id   b1c2ce88bcf5e507eb3c46994f55719c
#
_cell.length_a   1.000
_cell.length_b   1.000
_cell.length_c   1.000
_cell.angle_alpha   90.00
_cell.angle_beta   90.00
_cell.angle_gamma   90.00
#
_symmetry.space_group_name_H-M   'P 1'
#
loop_
_entity.id
_entity.type
_entity.pdbx_description
1 polymer ?
#
loop_
_entity_poly.entity_id
_entity_poly.type
_entity_poly.pdbx_seq_one_letter_code
_entity_poly.pdbx_strand_id
1 'polypeptide(L)'
;KFITYNNMWNHKYIFIAIFFSLNLFSQKHDKTVFDLVSKYENEIISLRHWFHENAELSNREFLTSEKIAEELKKIGLSPQTGIAKTGVVALLKGGKPGPVVGLRADIDGLPIKERVPIKWASKMIGEYNGESVPVMHACGHDTHIAILLGVAKVLFEIKDQIPGSVKFIFQPAEEGAPDGEEGGAELMVKEGVLKNPDVDAIFGLHIQSQIPVGQIYLRPNGIMAAVDSFRIDIEGV
;
A
#
# COMPACT_ATOMS: atom_id res chain seq x y z
N LYS A 1 62.33 -3.04 -34.91
CA LYS A 1 61.09 -3.80 -34.70
C LYS A 1 60.58 -3.43 -33.33
N PHE A 2 59.52 -2.60 -33.27
CA PHE A 2 58.82 -2.25 -32.03
C PHE A 2 57.71 -3.28 -31.84
N ILE A 3 57.68 -3.92 -30.69
CA ILE A 3 56.60 -4.83 -30.25
C ILE A 3 55.63 -3.95 -29.46
N THR A 4 54.45 -3.71 -30.01
CA THR A 4 53.34 -3.07 -29.30
C THR A 4 52.61 -4.17 -28.50
N TYR A 5 52.69 -4.11 -27.16
CA TYR A 5 51.87 -4.92 -26.30
C TYR A 5 50.43 -4.31 -26.26
N ASN A 6 49.49 -5.05 -26.81
CA ASN A 6 48.09 -4.69 -26.77
C ASN A 6 47.56 -4.87 -25.33
N ASN A 7 47.05 -3.78 -24.76
CA ASN A 7 46.36 -3.74 -23.48
C ASN A 7 44.99 -4.44 -23.55
N MET A 8 44.94 -5.77 -23.62
CA MET A 8 43.69 -6.55 -23.69
C MET A 8 43.19 -7.01 -22.32
N TRP A 9 43.85 -6.58 -21.20
CA TRP A 9 43.55 -7.08 -19.86
C TRP A 9 42.67 -6.18 -18.98
N ASN A 10 42.52 -4.91 -19.35
CA ASN A 10 41.87 -3.94 -18.47
C ASN A 10 40.34 -3.98 -18.46
N HIS A 11 39.68 -4.47 -19.52
CA HIS A 11 38.22 -4.43 -19.57
C HIS A 11 37.53 -5.57 -18.78
N LYS A 12 38.14 -6.75 -18.70
CA LYS A 12 37.56 -7.89 -17.94
C LYS A 12 37.55 -7.65 -16.42
N TYR A 13 38.58 -7.02 -15.90
CA TYR A 13 38.67 -6.72 -14.45
C TYR A 13 37.76 -5.57 -14.05
N ILE A 14 37.52 -4.60 -14.92
CA ILE A 14 36.57 -3.51 -14.69
C ILE A 14 35.15 -4.07 -14.61
N PHE A 15 34.75 -4.99 -15.50
CA PHE A 15 33.43 -5.64 -15.44
C PHE A 15 33.24 -6.49 -14.17
N ILE A 16 34.25 -7.25 -13.75
CA ILE A 16 34.20 -8.05 -12.52
C ILE A 16 34.12 -7.15 -11.28
N ALA A 17 34.87 -6.05 -11.22
CA ALA A 17 34.83 -5.10 -10.11
C ALA A 17 33.47 -4.37 -10.02
N ILE A 18 32.85 -4.02 -11.14
CA ILE A 18 31.53 -3.40 -11.19
C ILE A 18 30.46 -4.42 -10.73
N PHE A 19 30.52 -5.67 -11.15
CA PHE A 19 29.59 -6.73 -10.73
C PHE A 19 29.70 -7.02 -9.21
N PHE A 20 30.91 -7.04 -8.67
CA PHE A 20 31.14 -7.26 -7.22
C PHE A 20 30.68 -6.07 -6.39
N SER A 21 30.90 -4.83 -6.86
CA SER A 21 30.43 -3.62 -6.16
C SER A 21 28.90 -3.51 -6.13
N LEU A 22 28.21 -3.88 -7.21
CA LEU A 22 26.75 -3.89 -7.27
C LEU A 22 26.14 -4.90 -6.28
N ASN A 23 26.71 -6.10 -6.15
CA ASN A 23 26.24 -7.09 -5.18
C ASN A 23 26.46 -6.65 -3.71
N LEU A 24 27.57 -5.99 -3.40
CA LEU A 24 27.85 -5.48 -2.05
C LEU A 24 26.91 -4.32 -1.67
N PHE A 25 26.53 -3.47 -2.61
CA PHE A 25 25.54 -2.42 -2.39
C PHE A 25 24.15 -3.00 -2.14
N SER A 26 23.71 -3.99 -2.92
CA SER A 26 22.43 -4.69 -2.72
C SER A 26 22.36 -5.30 -1.32
N GLN A 27 23.33 -6.10 -0.92
CA GLN A 27 23.35 -6.77 0.39
C GLN A 27 23.34 -5.79 1.57
N LYS A 28 23.97 -4.63 1.45
CA LYS A 28 23.94 -3.59 2.50
C LYS A 28 22.56 -2.97 2.66
N HIS A 29 21.87 -2.68 1.56
CA HIS A 29 20.51 -2.14 1.62
C HIS A 29 19.53 -3.17 2.18
N ASP A 30 19.63 -4.43 1.76
CA ASP A 30 18.77 -5.52 2.24
C ASP A 30 18.88 -5.66 3.75
N LYS A 31 20.12 -5.66 4.31
CA LYS A 31 20.32 -5.72 5.75
C LYS A 31 19.72 -4.53 6.49
N THR A 32 19.91 -3.32 6.00
CA THR A 32 19.36 -2.09 6.63
C THR A 32 17.83 -2.14 6.63
N VAL A 33 17.19 -2.51 5.53
CA VAL A 33 15.74 -2.65 5.43
C VAL A 33 15.25 -3.72 6.40
N PHE A 34 15.91 -4.87 6.47
CA PHE A 34 15.54 -5.96 7.38
C PHE A 34 15.61 -5.55 8.85
N ASP A 35 16.69 -4.86 9.24
CA ASP A 35 16.88 -4.36 10.61
C ASP A 35 15.76 -3.35 10.98
N LEU A 36 15.39 -2.45 10.04
CA LEU A 36 14.31 -1.49 10.24
C LEU A 36 12.93 -2.15 10.32
N VAL A 37 12.66 -3.14 9.48
CA VAL A 37 11.42 -3.93 9.53
C VAL A 37 11.29 -4.60 10.90
N SER A 38 12.35 -5.27 11.37
CA SER A 38 12.37 -5.91 12.68
C SER A 38 12.18 -4.91 13.83
N LYS A 39 12.75 -3.71 13.70
CA LYS A 39 12.58 -2.62 14.69
C LYS A 39 11.12 -2.19 14.84
N TYR A 40 10.36 -2.16 13.75
CA TYR A 40 9.00 -1.63 13.74
C TYR A 40 7.90 -2.71 13.76
N GLU A 41 8.25 -3.99 13.71
CA GLU A 41 7.31 -5.11 13.59
C GLU A 41 6.16 -5.06 14.60
N ASN A 42 6.47 -4.92 15.89
CA ASN A 42 5.46 -4.89 16.95
C ASN A 42 4.50 -3.70 16.83
N GLU A 43 5.00 -2.56 16.38
CA GLU A 43 4.19 -1.37 16.16
C GLU A 43 3.24 -1.58 14.99
N ILE A 44 3.71 -2.16 13.89
CA ILE A 44 2.90 -2.47 12.71
C ILE A 44 1.84 -3.52 13.01
N ILE A 45 2.18 -4.56 13.80
CA ILE A 45 1.18 -5.53 14.28
C ILE A 45 0.10 -4.84 15.13
N SER A 46 0.50 -3.92 16.01
CA SER A 46 -0.46 -3.18 16.85
C SER A 46 -1.36 -2.27 16.02
N LEU A 47 -0.83 -1.61 15.00
CA LEU A 47 -1.61 -0.82 14.04
C LEU A 47 -2.60 -1.69 13.27
N ARG A 48 -2.17 -2.85 12.78
CA ARG A 48 -3.04 -3.80 12.10
C ARG A 48 -4.20 -4.23 13.01
N HIS A 49 -3.96 -4.54 14.30
CA HIS A 49 -5.01 -4.88 15.25
C HIS A 49 -5.98 -3.72 15.48
N TRP A 50 -5.46 -2.48 15.55
CA TRP A 50 -6.28 -1.29 15.70
C TRP A 50 -7.22 -1.09 14.50
N PHE A 51 -6.70 -1.19 13.26
CA PHE A 51 -7.52 -1.07 12.06
C PHE A 51 -8.57 -2.19 11.97
N HIS A 52 -8.21 -3.42 12.34
CA HIS A 52 -9.15 -4.53 12.36
C HIS A 52 -10.32 -4.29 13.35
N GLU A 53 -10.01 -3.79 14.55
CA GLU A 53 -11.01 -3.50 15.58
C GLU A 53 -11.94 -2.35 15.19
N ASN A 54 -11.45 -1.40 14.39
CA ASN A 54 -12.14 -0.17 14.01
C ASN A 54 -12.50 -0.13 12.52
N ALA A 55 -12.91 -1.26 11.95
CA ALA A 55 -13.28 -1.34 10.53
C ALA A 55 -14.48 -0.47 10.18
N GLU A 56 -14.41 0.26 9.06
CA GLU A 56 -15.45 1.14 8.56
C GLU A 56 -15.81 0.80 7.12
N LEU A 57 -17.07 1.02 6.74
CA LEU A 57 -17.56 0.74 5.39
C LEU A 57 -17.04 1.76 4.37
N SER A 58 -17.11 1.38 3.08
CA SER A 58 -16.78 2.20 1.91
C SER A 58 -17.40 3.60 2.00
N ASN A 59 -16.60 4.64 1.72
CA ASN A 59 -16.95 6.06 1.86
C ASN A 59 -17.33 6.51 3.29
N ARG A 60 -17.09 5.69 4.30
CA ARG A 60 -17.36 5.98 5.72
C ARG A 60 -16.09 5.79 6.58
N GLU A 61 -14.92 5.63 5.96
CA GLU A 61 -13.62 5.32 6.58
C GLU A 61 -13.01 6.57 7.28
N PHE A 62 -13.80 7.29 8.09
CA PHE A 62 -13.38 8.56 8.70
C PHE A 62 -12.34 8.36 9.81
N LEU A 63 -12.55 7.43 10.73
CA LEU A 63 -11.59 7.09 11.79
C LEU A 63 -10.33 6.46 11.21
N THR A 64 -10.48 5.61 10.21
CA THR A 64 -9.39 4.99 9.47
C THR A 64 -8.52 6.05 8.79
N SER A 65 -9.14 7.00 8.08
CA SER A 65 -8.47 8.14 7.43
C SER A 65 -7.72 9.01 8.43
N GLU A 66 -8.36 9.37 9.54
CA GLU A 66 -7.74 10.15 10.61
C GLU A 66 -6.53 9.43 11.20
N LYS A 67 -6.68 8.13 11.50
CA LYS A 67 -5.59 7.30 12.05
C LYS A 67 -4.42 7.19 11.10
N ILE A 68 -4.66 6.94 9.80
CA ILE A 68 -3.61 6.91 8.78
C ILE A 68 -2.87 8.25 8.72
N ALA A 69 -3.61 9.37 8.70
CA ALA A 69 -3.02 10.70 8.66
C ALA A 69 -2.19 11.02 9.92
N GLU A 70 -2.66 10.58 11.09
CA GLU A 70 -1.91 10.69 12.35
C GLU A 70 -0.57 9.95 12.28
N GLU A 71 -0.58 8.68 11.84
CA GLU A 71 0.63 7.86 11.76
C GLU A 71 1.62 8.41 10.72
N LEU A 72 1.13 8.88 9.56
CA LEU A 72 1.98 9.52 8.57
C LEU A 72 2.65 10.80 9.09
N LYS A 73 1.92 11.61 9.88
CA LYS A 73 2.49 12.81 10.55
C LYS A 73 3.55 12.42 11.58
N LYS A 74 3.34 11.36 12.37
CA LYS A 74 4.35 10.84 13.33
C LYS A 74 5.63 10.39 12.63
N ILE A 75 5.52 9.85 11.43
CA ILE A 75 6.67 9.50 10.57
C ILE A 75 7.43 10.76 10.10
N GLY A 76 6.77 11.89 10.01
CA GLY A 76 7.33 13.16 9.51
C GLY A 76 6.87 13.49 8.09
N LEU A 77 5.82 12.82 7.59
CA LEU A 77 5.19 13.13 6.32
C LEU A 77 4.06 14.16 6.48
N SER A 78 3.66 14.77 5.37
CA SER A 78 2.56 15.73 5.31
C SER A 78 1.39 15.12 4.52
N PRO A 79 0.48 14.38 5.16
CA PRO A 79 -0.63 13.76 4.47
C PRO A 79 -1.69 14.78 4.04
N GLN A 80 -2.29 14.53 2.88
CA GLN A 80 -3.52 15.16 2.40
C GLN A 80 -4.66 14.17 2.64
N THR A 81 -5.72 14.61 3.28
CA THR A 81 -6.94 13.83 3.57
C THR A 81 -8.11 14.31 2.74
N GLY A 82 -9.18 13.52 2.68
CA GLY A 82 -10.40 13.89 1.95
C GLY A 82 -10.32 13.68 0.46
N ILE A 83 -9.32 12.95 -0.04
CA ILE A 83 -9.22 12.55 -1.45
C ILE A 83 -10.23 11.43 -1.69
N ALA A 84 -11.09 11.59 -2.68
CA ALA A 84 -12.24 10.70 -2.90
C ALA A 84 -13.02 10.44 -1.59
N LYS A 85 -13.33 11.49 -0.85
CA LYS A 85 -14.03 11.58 0.45
C LYS A 85 -13.13 11.22 1.65
N THR A 86 -12.66 10.01 1.78
CA THR A 86 -11.95 9.51 2.97
C THR A 86 -10.52 9.06 2.69
N GLY A 87 -10.08 9.07 1.44
CA GLY A 87 -8.74 8.68 1.08
C GLY A 87 -7.65 9.63 1.61
N VAL A 88 -6.46 9.07 1.77
CA VAL A 88 -5.28 9.78 2.28
C VAL A 88 -4.10 9.60 1.32
N VAL A 89 -3.38 10.68 1.06
CA VAL A 89 -2.20 10.67 0.19
C VAL A 89 -1.04 11.38 0.87
N ALA A 90 0.15 10.82 0.79
CA ALA A 90 1.38 11.47 1.25
C ALA A 90 2.52 11.27 0.25
N LEU A 91 3.42 12.25 0.15
CA LEU A 91 4.59 12.19 -0.70
C LEU A 91 5.87 12.17 0.13
N LEU A 92 6.68 11.15 -0.07
CA LEU A 92 8.05 11.07 0.40
C LEU A 92 8.99 11.48 -0.74
N LYS A 93 9.71 12.58 -0.57
CA LYS A 93 10.77 12.99 -1.49
C LYS A 93 12.07 12.28 -1.11
N GLY A 94 12.65 11.54 -2.04
CA GLY A 94 13.96 10.93 -1.88
C GLY A 94 15.09 11.94 -2.01
N GLY A 95 16.27 11.56 -1.56
CA GLY A 95 17.48 12.40 -1.57
C GLY A 95 18.16 12.52 -2.94
N LYS A 96 17.71 11.80 -3.95
CA LYS A 96 18.32 11.76 -5.28
C LYS A 96 17.25 11.92 -6.37
N PRO A 97 17.58 12.48 -7.54
CA PRO A 97 16.68 12.51 -8.68
C PRO A 97 16.27 11.08 -9.11
N GLY A 98 15.02 10.92 -9.55
CA GLY A 98 14.50 9.65 -10.01
C GLY A 98 12.99 9.69 -10.28
N PRO A 99 12.36 8.54 -10.58
CA PRO A 99 10.95 8.43 -10.87
C PRO A 99 10.08 8.65 -9.63
N VAL A 100 8.78 8.80 -9.87
CA VAL A 100 7.76 8.80 -8.81
C VAL A 100 7.03 7.46 -8.82
N VAL A 101 7.13 6.73 -7.71
CA VAL A 101 6.47 5.45 -7.54
C VAL A 101 5.27 5.61 -6.61
N GLY A 102 4.08 5.21 -7.06
CA GLY A 102 2.90 5.08 -6.23
C GLY A 102 2.88 3.73 -5.49
N LEU A 103 2.59 3.76 -4.20
CA LEU A 103 2.30 2.57 -3.40
C LEU A 103 0.89 2.70 -2.85
N ARG A 104 0.03 1.71 -3.12
CA ARG A 104 -1.39 1.74 -2.82
C ARG A 104 -1.79 0.68 -1.80
N ALA A 105 -2.62 1.06 -0.85
CA ALA A 105 -3.43 0.18 -0.02
C ALA A 105 -4.89 0.65 -0.04
N ASP A 106 -5.83 -0.28 -0.08
CA ASP A 106 -7.24 -0.06 0.20
C ASP A 106 -7.49 0.05 1.71
N ILE A 107 -8.61 0.68 2.12
CA ILE A 107 -8.81 1.01 3.54
C ILE A 107 -10.19 0.69 4.09
N ASP A 108 -11.14 0.26 3.28
CA ASP A 108 -12.51 -0.01 3.66
C ASP A 108 -12.73 -1.43 4.19
N GLY A 109 -13.78 -1.61 4.96
CA GLY A 109 -14.27 -2.88 5.48
C GLY A 109 -15.59 -3.30 4.83
N LEU A 110 -16.02 -4.52 5.13
CA LEU A 110 -17.20 -5.16 4.58
C LEU A 110 -18.35 -5.24 5.60
N PRO A 111 -19.62 -5.26 5.15
CA PRO A 111 -20.81 -5.43 6.01
C PRO A 111 -20.95 -6.88 6.47
N ILE A 112 -19.94 -7.40 7.16
CA ILE A 112 -19.82 -8.79 7.58
C ILE A 112 -19.60 -8.85 9.09
N LYS A 113 -20.28 -9.77 9.76
CA LYS A 113 -20.11 -10.01 11.20
C LYS A 113 -18.82 -10.76 11.49
N GLU A 114 -17.98 -10.21 12.36
CA GLU A 114 -16.82 -10.92 12.92
C GLU A 114 -17.25 -12.20 13.65
N ARG A 115 -16.61 -13.32 13.34
CA ARG A 115 -16.94 -14.63 13.92
C ARG A 115 -15.78 -15.23 14.72
N VAL A 116 -14.59 -14.65 14.60
CA VAL A 116 -13.40 -15.17 15.26
C VAL A 116 -13.29 -14.54 16.65
N PRO A 117 -13.18 -15.32 17.72
CA PRO A 117 -13.12 -14.81 19.09
C PRO A 117 -11.69 -14.35 19.43
N ILE A 118 -11.17 -13.38 18.68
CA ILE A 118 -9.87 -12.74 18.92
C ILE A 118 -10.03 -11.47 19.75
N LYS A 119 -8.97 -11.08 20.43
CA LYS A 119 -8.99 -9.95 21.36
C LYS A 119 -9.32 -8.62 20.68
N TRP A 120 -8.93 -8.46 19.44
CA TRP A 120 -9.13 -7.28 18.57
C TRP A 120 -10.22 -7.49 17.51
N ALA A 121 -11.17 -8.39 17.77
CA ALA A 121 -12.32 -8.59 16.89
C ALA A 121 -13.13 -7.30 16.75
N SER A 122 -13.53 -6.98 15.52
CA SER A 122 -14.37 -5.81 15.26
C SER A 122 -15.73 -5.93 15.92
N LYS A 123 -16.16 -4.83 16.55
CA LYS A 123 -17.52 -4.64 17.10
C LYS A 123 -18.21 -3.45 16.44
N MET A 124 -17.62 -2.97 15.35
CA MET A 124 -18.13 -1.81 14.63
C MET A 124 -19.49 -2.15 13.98
N ILE A 125 -20.32 -1.13 13.98
CA ILE A 125 -21.64 -1.16 13.35
C ILE A 125 -21.67 -0.01 12.36
N GLY A 126 -22.09 -0.27 11.13
CA GLY A 126 -22.28 0.71 10.08
C GLY A 126 -23.68 0.66 9.52
N GLU A 127 -23.99 1.58 8.62
CA GLU A 127 -25.22 1.56 7.84
C GLU A 127 -24.91 1.13 6.40
N TYR A 128 -25.60 0.09 5.93
CA TYR A 128 -25.46 -0.43 4.57
C TYR A 128 -26.84 -0.68 3.98
N ASN A 129 -27.15 0.00 2.88
CA ASN A 129 -28.47 -0.06 2.21
C ASN A 129 -29.65 0.24 3.15
N GLY A 130 -29.47 1.21 4.07
CA GLY A 130 -30.51 1.60 5.04
C GLY A 130 -30.65 0.68 6.24
N GLU A 131 -29.81 -0.34 6.37
CA GLU A 131 -29.83 -1.28 7.48
C GLU A 131 -28.57 -1.12 8.35
N SER A 132 -28.73 -1.32 9.66
CA SER A 132 -27.62 -1.37 10.60
C SER A 132 -26.94 -2.74 10.53
N VAL A 133 -25.68 -2.78 10.15
CA VAL A 133 -24.92 -4.00 9.92
C VAL A 133 -23.60 -4.01 10.71
N PRO A 134 -23.12 -5.19 11.15
CA PRO A 134 -21.76 -5.30 11.67
C PRO A 134 -20.75 -5.14 10.56
N VAL A 135 -19.58 -4.59 10.91
CA VAL A 135 -18.49 -4.30 9.95
C VAL A 135 -17.21 -4.98 10.38
N MET A 136 -16.49 -5.61 9.45
CA MET A 136 -15.15 -6.13 9.69
C MET A 136 -14.25 -6.03 8.45
N HIS A 137 -12.94 -6.06 8.64
CA HIS A 137 -11.98 -6.25 7.56
C HIS A 137 -11.89 -7.71 7.13
N ALA A 138 -12.91 -8.20 6.39
CA ALA A 138 -12.93 -9.59 5.91
C ALA A 138 -12.05 -9.82 4.67
N CYS A 139 -11.72 -8.77 3.92
CA CYS A 139 -10.81 -8.81 2.77
C CYS A 139 -9.33 -8.59 3.15
N GLY A 140 -9.07 -8.12 4.38
CA GLY A 140 -7.72 -7.94 4.90
C GLY A 140 -7.10 -6.57 4.67
N HIS A 141 -7.90 -5.56 4.37
CA HIS A 141 -7.41 -4.20 4.13
C HIS A 141 -6.74 -3.58 5.37
N ASP A 142 -7.09 -4.00 6.58
CA ASP A 142 -6.37 -3.71 7.83
C ASP A 142 -4.87 -4.05 7.74
N THR A 143 -4.57 -5.19 7.11
CA THR A 143 -3.19 -5.64 6.87
C THR A 143 -2.52 -4.80 5.79
N HIS A 144 -3.24 -4.45 4.71
CA HIS A 144 -2.69 -3.61 3.64
C HIS A 144 -2.32 -2.21 4.15
N ILE A 145 -3.19 -1.58 4.95
CA ILE A 145 -2.93 -0.29 5.61
C ILE A 145 -1.68 -0.38 6.49
N ALA A 146 -1.64 -1.37 7.38
CA ALA A 146 -0.53 -1.52 8.33
C ALA A 146 0.81 -1.75 7.61
N ILE A 147 0.83 -2.59 6.56
CA ILE A 147 2.01 -2.82 5.74
C ILE A 147 2.46 -1.52 5.07
N LEU A 148 1.54 -0.76 4.45
CA LEU A 148 1.90 0.47 3.75
C LEU A 148 2.43 1.55 4.70
N LEU A 149 1.89 1.65 5.92
CA LEU A 149 2.43 2.52 6.98
C LEU A 149 3.82 2.07 7.42
N GLY A 150 4.04 0.76 7.55
CA GLY A 150 5.35 0.19 7.85
C GLY A 150 6.38 0.50 6.76
N VAL A 151 5.99 0.36 5.49
CA VAL A 151 6.81 0.73 4.35
C VAL A 151 7.14 2.23 4.37
N ALA A 152 6.15 3.09 4.64
CA ALA A 152 6.38 4.53 4.74
C ALA A 152 7.41 4.86 5.82
N LYS A 153 7.34 4.19 6.97
CA LYS A 153 8.26 4.37 8.09
C LYS A 153 9.68 3.93 7.74
N VAL A 154 9.84 2.75 7.16
CA VAL A 154 11.15 2.24 6.73
C VAL A 154 11.76 3.14 5.64
N LEU A 155 10.99 3.52 4.63
CA LEU A 155 11.49 4.37 3.55
C LEU A 155 11.84 5.78 4.03
N PHE A 156 11.12 6.32 5.02
CA PHE A 156 11.45 7.62 5.60
C PHE A 156 12.82 7.62 6.30
N GLU A 157 13.17 6.53 7.02
CA GLU A 157 14.47 6.38 7.67
C GLU A 157 15.66 6.36 6.67
N ILE A 158 15.42 5.90 5.46
CA ILE A 158 16.46 5.79 4.42
C ILE A 158 16.26 6.78 3.26
N LYS A 159 15.40 7.78 3.42
CA LYS A 159 14.95 8.69 2.34
C LYS A 159 16.09 9.34 1.56
N ASP A 160 17.18 9.71 2.22
CA ASP A 160 18.32 10.35 1.58
C ASP A 160 19.07 9.43 0.59
N GLN A 161 18.81 8.12 0.65
CA GLN A 161 19.36 7.11 -0.24
C GLN A 161 18.43 6.77 -1.41
N ILE A 162 17.15 7.15 -1.32
CA ILE A 162 16.12 6.81 -2.31
C ILE A 162 16.22 7.73 -3.53
N PRO A 163 16.32 7.16 -4.75
CA PRO A 163 16.18 7.94 -5.97
C PRO A 163 14.69 8.19 -6.27
N GLY A 164 14.34 9.42 -6.63
CA GLY A 164 12.98 9.81 -6.96
C GLY A 164 12.10 10.09 -5.74
N SER A 165 10.84 9.76 -5.84
CA SER A 165 9.85 9.99 -4.78
C SER A 165 8.89 8.81 -4.67
N VAL A 166 8.30 8.65 -3.48
CA VAL A 166 7.26 7.63 -3.24
C VAL A 166 5.97 8.34 -2.82
N LYS A 167 4.90 8.08 -3.56
CA LYS A 167 3.56 8.56 -3.25
C LYS A 167 2.77 7.43 -2.58
N PHE A 168 2.48 7.58 -1.30
CA PHE A 168 1.63 6.66 -0.54
C PHE A 168 0.17 7.02 -0.79
N ILE A 169 -0.63 6.04 -1.20
CA ILE A 169 -2.03 6.22 -1.61
C ILE A 169 -2.88 5.23 -0.80
N PHE A 170 -3.68 5.76 0.11
CA PHE A 170 -4.64 4.98 0.89
C PHE A 170 -6.01 5.21 0.27
N GLN A 171 -6.48 4.20 -0.46
CA GLN A 171 -7.66 4.26 -1.32
C GLN A 171 -8.92 3.85 -0.55
N PRO A 172 -9.96 4.69 -0.48
CA PRO A 172 -11.25 4.32 0.08
C PRO A 172 -12.09 3.52 -0.92
N ALA A 173 -13.19 2.94 -0.43
CA ALA A 173 -14.28 2.35 -1.21
C ALA A 173 -13.81 1.40 -2.33
N GLU A 174 -12.91 0.47 -2.00
CA GLU A 174 -12.45 -0.56 -2.95
C GLU A 174 -13.52 -1.62 -3.16
N GLU A 175 -14.24 -1.97 -2.11
CA GLU A 175 -15.35 -2.94 -2.10
C GLU A 175 -16.64 -2.40 -2.79
N GLY A 176 -16.58 -1.16 -3.25
CA GLY A 176 -17.68 -0.47 -3.93
C GLY A 176 -18.26 0.69 -3.11
N ALA A 177 -18.45 1.82 -3.75
CA ALA A 177 -19.14 2.96 -3.14
C ALA A 177 -20.62 2.63 -2.89
N PRO A 178 -21.27 3.21 -1.85
CA PRO A 178 -22.70 3.09 -1.64
C PRO A 178 -23.50 3.52 -2.87
N ASP A 179 -24.70 2.96 -3.05
CA ASP A 179 -25.58 3.27 -4.18
C ASP A 179 -25.81 4.78 -4.33
N GLY A 180 -25.58 5.29 -5.56
CA GLY A 180 -25.71 6.72 -5.88
C GLY A 180 -24.53 7.59 -5.44
N GLU A 181 -23.47 7.01 -4.90
CA GLU A 181 -22.25 7.73 -4.55
C GLU A 181 -21.10 7.39 -5.52
N GLU A 182 -20.28 8.39 -5.83
CA GLU A 182 -18.95 8.16 -6.42
C GLU A 182 -17.94 7.80 -5.32
N GLY A 183 -16.91 7.03 -5.66
CA GLY A 183 -15.85 6.64 -4.71
C GLY A 183 -14.73 5.84 -5.37
N GLY A 184 -13.88 5.27 -4.52
CA GLY A 184 -12.85 4.35 -4.94
C GLY A 184 -11.75 4.94 -5.80
N ALA A 185 -11.05 4.06 -6.51
CA ALA A 185 -9.92 4.43 -7.36
C ALA A 185 -10.31 5.39 -8.49
N GLU A 186 -11.50 5.23 -9.06
CA GLU A 186 -11.95 6.08 -10.16
C GLU A 186 -12.07 7.55 -9.71
N LEU A 187 -12.69 7.80 -8.56
CA LEU A 187 -12.80 9.16 -8.01
C LEU A 187 -11.43 9.72 -7.64
N MET A 188 -10.55 8.93 -7.03
CA MET A 188 -9.17 9.37 -6.75
C MET A 188 -8.43 9.80 -8.02
N VAL A 189 -8.59 9.07 -9.13
CA VAL A 189 -7.97 9.42 -10.42
C VAL A 189 -8.57 10.69 -11.00
N LYS A 190 -9.91 10.86 -10.94
CA LYS A 190 -10.58 12.10 -11.33
C LYS A 190 -10.07 13.31 -10.55
N GLU A 191 -9.81 13.14 -9.26
CA GLU A 191 -9.25 14.18 -8.37
C GLU A 191 -7.74 14.37 -8.54
N GLY A 192 -7.10 13.61 -9.43
CA GLY A 192 -5.71 13.81 -9.82
C GLY A 192 -4.69 13.16 -8.90
N VAL A 193 -5.03 12.09 -8.18
CA VAL A 193 -4.11 11.37 -7.27
C VAL A 193 -2.80 10.95 -7.93
N LEU A 194 -2.83 10.66 -9.24
CA LEU A 194 -1.64 10.28 -10.03
C LEU A 194 -0.87 11.46 -10.62
N LYS A 195 -1.26 12.70 -10.27
CA LYS A 195 -0.65 13.96 -10.73
C LYS A 195 0.01 14.70 -9.55
N ASN A 196 0.84 15.65 -9.85
CA ASN A 196 1.48 16.59 -8.91
C ASN A 196 2.21 15.92 -7.71
N PRO A 197 3.31 15.16 -7.93
CA PRO A 197 3.95 14.85 -9.21
C PRO A 197 3.27 13.71 -9.96
N ASP A 198 3.50 13.61 -11.27
CA ASP A 198 3.04 12.50 -12.09
C ASP A 198 3.66 11.19 -11.58
N VAL A 199 2.85 10.14 -11.49
CA VAL A 199 3.28 8.82 -11.04
C VAL A 199 3.73 8.00 -12.24
N ASP A 200 4.98 7.53 -12.23
CA ASP A 200 5.56 6.75 -13.34
C ASP A 200 5.15 5.26 -13.27
N ALA A 201 4.98 4.73 -12.06
CA ALA A 201 4.53 3.37 -11.81
C ALA A 201 3.77 3.28 -10.50
N ILE A 202 2.78 2.37 -10.39
CA ILE A 202 2.02 2.12 -9.18
C ILE A 202 2.04 0.64 -8.83
N PHE A 203 2.16 0.35 -7.52
CA PHE A 203 2.11 -1.01 -6.98
C PHE A 203 1.07 -1.08 -5.87
N GLY A 204 0.37 -2.21 -5.81
CA GLY A 204 -0.52 -2.59 -4.72
C GLY A 204 -0.23 -4.02 -4.28
N LEU A 205 -0.39 -4.29 -3.00
CA LEU A 205 -0.33 -5.63 -2.42
C LEU A 205 -1.74 -6.07 -2.06
N HIS A 206 -2.06 -7.33 -2.29
CA HIS A 206 -3.26 -7.95 -1.72
C HIS A 206 -2.89 -9.24 -0.99
N ILE A 207 -3.34 -9.40 0.26
CA ILE A 207 -3.18 -10.67 0.97
C ILE A 207 -4.18 -11.71 0.43
N GLN A 208 -3.78 -12.99 0.47
CA GLN A 208 -4.60 -14.09 -0.04
C GLN A 208 -4.52 -15.25 0.95
N SER A 209 -5.66 -15.74 1.43
CA SER A 209 -5.72 -16.84 2.40
C SER A 209 -5.12 -18.15 1.90
N GLN A 210 -5.05 -18.36 0.57
CA GLN A 210 -4.49 -19.54 -0.07
C GLN A 210 -2.97 -19.46 -0.25
N ILE A 211 -2.35 -18.30 -0.05
CA ILE A 211 -0.90 -18.12 -0.19
C ILE A 211 -0.25 -18.29 1.18
N PRO A 212 0.67 -19.24 1.36
CA PRO A 212 1.40 -19.42 2.61
C PRO A 212 2.18 -18.17 3.02
N VAL A 213 2.25 -17.91 4.32
CA VAL A 213 3.07 -16.80 4.87
C VAL A 213 4.52 -16.93 4.41
N GLY A 214 5.11 -15.81 4.00
CA GLY A 214 6.47 -15.74 3.46
C GLY A 214 6.57 -15.96 1.96
N GLN A 215 5.44 -16.20 1.27
CA GLN A 215 5.40 -16.30 -0.19
C GLN A 215 4.72 -15.07 -0.80
N ILE A 216 5.23 -14.63 -1.94
CA ILE A 216 4.66 -13.56 -2.77
C ILE A 216 4.46 -14.11 -4.17
N TYR A 217 3.25 -13.91 -4.72
CA TYR A 217 2.93 -14.28 -6.08
C TYR A 217 2.87 -13.03 -6.95
N LEU A 218 3.58 -13.08 -8.05
CA LEU A 218 3.61 -12.03 -9.07
C LEU A 218 3.46 -12.70 -10.44
N ARG A 219 2.63 -12.11 -11.30
CA ARG A 219 2.52 -12.58 -12.69
C ARG A 219 2.38 -11.38 -13.65
N PRO A 220 2.87 -11.50 -14.87
CA PRO A 220 2.59 -10.50 -15.91
C PRO A 220 1.12 -10.53 -16.32
N ASN A 221 0.59 -9.39 -16.78
CA ASN A 221 -0.80 -9.16 -17.17
C ASN A 221 -1.80 -9.24 -15.99
N GLY A 222 -3.08 -9.47 -16.26
CA GLY A 222 -4.13 -9.50 -15.24
C GLY A 222 -3.90 -10.56 -14.17
N ILE A 223 -3.99 -10.17 -12.91
CA ILE A 223 -3.87 -11.05 -11.74
C ILE A 223 -5.20 -11.17 -10.98
N MET A 224 -5.99 -10.09 -10.94
CA MET A 224 -7.31 -10.04 -10.30
C MET A 224 -8.42 -10.07 -11.35
N ALA A 225 -9.60 -10.57 -10.97
CA ALA A 225 -10.78 -10.54 -11.82
C ALA A 225 -11.43 -9.16 -11.83
N ALA A 226 -12.15 -8.85 -12.92
CA ALA A 226 -13.13 -7.77 -12.93
C ALA A 226 -14.46 -8.29 -12.39
N VAL A 227 -15.24 -7.42 -11.76
CA VAL A 227 -16.57 -7.72 -11.22
C VAL A 227 -17.58 -6.76 -11.79
N ASP A 228 -18.68 -7.33 -12.30
CA ASP A 228 -19.88 -6.60 -12.68
C ASP A 228 -21.05 -7.13 -11.86
N SER A 229 -21.90 -6.24 -11.34
CA SER A 229 -23.09 -6.61 -10.57
C SER A 229 -24.36 -6.18 -11.29
N PHE A 230 -25.40 -7.01 -11.22
CA PHE A 230 -26.72 -6.64 -11.70
C PHE A 230 -27.80 -7.14 -10.74
N ARG A 231 -28.92 -6.45 -10.70
CA ARG A 231 -30.09 -6.81 -9.90
C ARG A 231 -31.29 -7.00 -10.81
N ILE A 232 -32.07 -8.05 -10.54
CA ILE A 232 -33.34 -8.33 -11.21
C ILE A 232 -34.41 -8.41 -10.12
N ASP A 233 -35.35 -7.47 -10.17
CA ASP A 233 -36.54 -7.49 -9.31
C ASP A 233 -37.72 -8.07 -10.13
N ILE A 234 -38.37 -9.11 -9.61
CA ILE A 234 -39.50 -9.78 -10.25
C ILE A 234 -40.71 -9.58 -9.35
N GLU A 235 -41.71 -8.84 -9.85
CA GLU A 235 -43.01 -8.74 -9.21
C GLU A 235 -43.91 -9.86 -9.74
N GLY A 236 -44.44 -10.69 -8.82
CA GLY A 236 -45.44 -11.72 -9.12
C GLY A 236 -46.84 -11.12 -9.20
N VAL A 237 -47.70 -11.72 -9.98
CA VAL A 237 -49.15 -11.39 -10.07
C VAL A 237 -49.91 -12.26 -9.11
#